data_3edd77c8f80b5c78aeb020f60ae9ada8
#
_entry.id   3edd77c8f80b5c78aeb020f60ae9ada8
#
_cell.length_a   1.000
_cell.length_b   1.000
_cell.length_c   1.000
_cell.angle_alpha   90.00
_cell.angle_beta   90.00
_cell.angle_gamma   90.00
#
_symmetry.space_group_name_H-M   'P 1'
#
loop_
_entity.id
_entity.type
_entity.pdbx_description
1 polymer ?
#
loop_
_entity_poly.entity_id
_entity_poly.type
_entity_poly.pdbx_seq_one_letter_code
_entity_poly.pdbx_strand_id
1 'polypeptide(L)'
;MDFKFSQKSLDLQEKMDKFFEDHIFPNEEAYEKAILDSGDPLHIPELLDELKEKARSEDLWNLFLPDSEYGAGLTNVDYAPLAEITGQVWWAPEVFNCSAPDTGNMEILAEFGTQEQKDQWLSPLLNGDIRSCFAMTEPDVASSDATNISSSIVSDGDNYIINGRKWWTSNAINPRAKICIFMGITNPKNPPHTRQSQVLVPMDTDGITIVRPMHVYGYDDGYTGHPELNFENVVVPKSNIIGGEGMGFKIAQARLGPGRIHHCMRTIGMAERALELMIKRSLSRETFGTKISDHGVVQDWIARSRIKIEEARLLTLKTAWLIDNVGKEQAKIEISAIKVGVIEAASYVIDKAIQAHGAMGVSQDT
;
A
#
# COMPACT_ATOMS: atom_id res chain seq x y z
N MET A 1 18.34 -16.88 14.08
CA MET A 1 17.55 -15.68 13.76
C MET A 1 17.34 -14.92 15.05
N ASP A 2 17.67 -13.65 15.08
CA ASP A 2 17.36 -12.74 16.17
C ASP A 2 16.32 -11.75 15.66
N PHE A 3 15.18 -11.64 16.32
CA PHE A 3 14.11 -10.70 16.01
C PHE A 3 14.13 -9.49 16.94
N LYS A 4 15.27 -9.23 17.56
CA LYS A 4 15.44 -8.09 18.46
C LYS A 4 15.42 -6.80 17.65
N PHE A 5 14.47 -5.93 17.97
CA PHE A 5 14.39 -4.60 17.40
C PHE A 5 15.52 -3.70 17.88
N SER A 6 15.97 -2.79 17.03
CA SER A 6 16.90 -1.74 17.44
C SER A 6 16.25 -0.79 18.45
N GLN A 7 17.07 -0.09 19.26
CA GLN A 7 16.54 0.94 20.18
C GLN A 7 15.77 2.01 19.42
N LYS A 8 16.24 2.41 18.23
CA LYS A 8 15.54 3.36 17.35
C LYS A 8 14.12 2.87 16.99
N SER A 9 13.98 1.59 16.64
CA SER A 9 12.66 1.01 16.32
C SER A 9 11.75 1.00 17.56
N LEU A 10 12.28 0.64 18.74
CA LEU A 10 11.49 0.64 19.98
C LEU A 10 11.00 2.05 20.35
N ASP A 11 11.88 3.05 20.24
CA ASP A 11 11.52 4.46 20.51
C ASP A 11 10.46 4.97 19.52
N LEU A 12 10.55 4.56 18.23
CA LEU A 12 9.56 4.92 17.22
C LEU A 12 8.22 4.18 17.43
N GLN A 13 8.22 2.92 17.88
CA GLN A 13 7.01 2.20 18.25
C GLN A 13 6.27 2.92 19.38
N GLU A 14 6.96 3.29 20.46
CA GLU A 14 6.34 4.02 21.58
C GLU A 14 5.74 5.36 21.13
N LYS A 15 6.46 6.12 20.29
CA LYS A 15 5.95 7.38 19.72
C LYS A 15 4.72 7.15 18.84
N MET A 16 4.75 6.11 18.00
CA MET A 16 3.66 5.82 17.07
C MET A 16 2.42 5.30 17.79
N ASP A 17 2.57 4.42 18.79
CA ASP A 17 1.47 3.97 19.63
C ASP A 17 0.79 5.17 20.32
N LYS A 18 1.60 6.06 20.92
CA LYS A 18 1.07 7.29 21.53
C LYS A 18 0.37 8.18 20.50
N PHE A 19 0.92 8.34 19.31
CA PHE A 19 0.30 9.12 18.23
C PHE A 19 -1.05 8.52 17.82
N PHE A 20 -1.16 7.19 17.77
CA PHE A 20 -2.41 6.49 17.48
C PHE A 20 -3.46 6.73 18.57
N GLU A 21 -3.09 6.58 19.84
CA GLU A 21 -3.99 6.84 20.96
C GLU A 21 -4.47 8.29 21.02
N ASP A 22 -3.56 9.25 20.81
CA ASP A 22 -3.88 10.68 20.96
C ASP A 22 -4.55 11.28 19.71
N HIS A 23 -4.29 10.75 18.49
CA HIS A 23 -4.62 11.44 17.25
C HIS A 23 -5.29 10.59 16.17
N ILE A 24 -5.06 9.27 16.10
CA ILE A 24 -5.69 8.44 15.06
C ILE A 24 -7.03 7.91 15.52
N PHE A 25 -7.06 7.11 16.58
CA PHE A 25 -8.29 6.48 17.08
C PHE A 25 -9.38 7.47 17.46
N PRO A 26 -9.10 8.61 18.13
CA PRO A 26 -10.14 9.59 18.43
C PRO A 26 -10.74 10.27 17.20
N ASN A 27 -10.07 10.23 16.07
CA ASN A 27 -10.48 10.91 14.84
C ASN A 27 -11.07 9.98 13.77
N GLU A 28 -11.19 8.67 14.00
CA GLU A 28 -11.75 7.72 13.04
C GLU A 28 -13.16 8.15 12.56
N GLU A 29 -14.07 8.42 13.49
CA GLU A 29 -15.44 8.86 13.16
C GLU A 29 -15.47 10.23 12.47
N ALA A 30 -14.64 11.17 12.91
CA ALA A 30 -14.57 12.51 12.32
C ALA A 30 -14.05 12.47 10.87
N TYR A 31 -13.09 11.59 10.61
CA TYR A 31 -12.52 11.39 9.28
C TYR A 31 -13.57 10.86 8.29
N GLU A 32 -14.24 9.76 8.64
CA GLU A 32 -15.30 9.15 7.82
C GLU A 32 -16.47 10.13 7.60
N LYS A 33 -16.87 10.82 8.64
CA LYS A 33 -17.94 11.81 8.57
C LYS A 33 -17.58 12.99 7.64
N ALA A 34 -16.35 13.48 7.65
CA ALA A 34 -15.92 14.54 6.75
C ALA A 34 -16.05 14.14 5.27
N ILE A 35 -15.74 12.89 4.92
CA ILE A 35 -15.93 12.35 3.57
C ILE A 35 -17.43 12.30 3.22
N LEU A 36 -18.25 11.72 4.09
CA LEU A 36 -19.67 11.56 3.87
C LEU A 36 -20.41 12.92 3.76
N ASP A 37 -20.12 13.85 4.66
CA ASP A 37 -20.77 15.15 4.69
C ASP A 37 -20.39 16.06 3.51
N SER A 38 -19.22 15.82 2.89
CA SER A 38 -18.78 16.58 1.71
C SER A 38 -19.67 16.36 0.49
N GLY A 39 -20.28 15.18 0.37
CA GLY A 39 -21.00 14.74 -0.82
C GLY A 39 -20.13 14.53 -2.05
N ASP A 40 -18.81 14.69 -1.92
CA ASP A 40 -17.81 14.46 -2.98
C ASP A 40 -17.01 13.18 -2.62
N PRO A 41 -17.12 12.11 -3.40
CA PRO A 41 -16.38 10.87 -3.14
C PRO A 41 -14.86 11.05 -3.24
N LEU A 42 -14.38 12.13 -3.86
CA LEU A 42 -12.95 12.43 -3.96
C LEU A 42 -12.45 13.45 -2.92
N HIS A 43 -13.31 13.79 -1.98
CA HIS A 43 -12.95 14.70 -0.89
C HIS A 43 -11.83 14.12 -0.02
N ILE A 44 -10.80 14.91 0.19
CA ILE A 44 -9.71 14.58 1.13
C ILE A 44 -9.91 15.45 2.37
N PRO A 45 -10.19 14.86 3.55
CA PRO A 45 -10.41 15.61 4.78
C PRO A 45 -9.20 16.50 5.15
N GLU A 46 -9.45 17.76 5.56
CA GLU A 46 -8.40 18.65 6.06
C GLU A 46 -7.64 18.07 7.25
N LEU A 47 -8.34 17.33 8.08
CA LEU A 47 -7.78 16.57 9.19
C LEU A 47 -6.58 15.70 8.77
N LEU A 48 -6.57 15.14 7.55
CA LEU A 48 -5.45 14.34 7.05
C LEU A 48 -4.17 15.17 6.96
N ASP A 49 -4.29 16.41 6.47
CA ASP A 49 -3.12 17.30 6.33
C ASP A 49 -2.63 17.79 7.69
N GLU A 50 -3.53 18.11 8.62
CA GLU A 50 -3.17 18.44 10.00
C GLU A 50 -2.40 17.32 10.69
N LEU A 51 -2.86 16.08 10.51
CA LEU A 51 -2.19 14.90 11.07
C LEU A 51 -0.84 14.63 10.40
N LYS A 52 -0.71 14.88 9.09
CA LYS A 52 0.57 14.78 8.37
C LYS A 52 1.60 15.76 8.93
N GLU A 53 1.23 17.02 9.13
CA GLU A 53 2.14 18.02 9.70
C GLU A 53 2.56 17.64 11.12
N LYS A 54 1.63 17.11 11.90
CA LYS A 54 1.91 16.62 13.24
C LYS A 54 2.88 15.42 13.22
N ALA A 55 2.65 14.43 12.36
CA ALA A 55 3.54 13.28 12.21
C ALA A 55 4.95 13.70 11.80
N ARG A 56 5.08 14.71 10.91
CA ARG A 56 6.38 15.29 10.55
C ARG A 56 7.09 15.93 11.75
N SER A 57 6.36 16.71 12.54
CA SER A 57 6.93 17.40 13.71
C SER A 57 7.43 16.46 14.80
N GLU A 58 6.96 15.19 14.77
CA GLU A 58 7.34 14.13 15.69
C GLU A 58 8.34 13.13 15.10
N ASP A 59 8.94 13.43 13.93
CA ASP A 59 9.87 12.54 13.19
C ASP A 59 9.26 11.18 12.77
N LEU A 60 7.94 11.13 12.56
CA LEU A 60 7.20 9.95 12.13
C LEU A 60 6.89 9.99 10.62
N TRP A 61 7.87 10.32 9.78
CA TRP A 61 7.69 10.57 8.36
C TRP A 61 8.61 9.71 7.50
N ASN A 62 8.10 9.16 6.38
CA ASN A 62 8.87 8.33 5.43
C ASN A 62 9.59 7.14 6.07
N LEU A 63 9.03 6.52 7.11
CA LEU A 63 9.67 5.46 7.89
C LEU A 63 9.93 4.18 7.07
N PHE A 64 9.21 3.99 5.95
CA PHE A 64 9.26 2.78 5.13
C PHE A 64 10.55 2.64 4.30
N LEU A 65 11.22 3.76 4.00
CA LEU A 65 12.35 3.78 3.08
C LEU A 65 13.65 3.46 3.81
N PRO A 66 14.36 2.37 3.44
CA PRO A 66 15.56 1.92 4.17
C PRO A 66 16.79 2.80 3.87
N ASP A 67 16.74 3.63 2.82
CA ASP A 67 17.78 4.59 2.49
C ASP A 67 17.80 5.73 3.50
N SER A 68 18.96 6.01 4.10
CA SER A 68 19.12 7.09 5.09
C SER A 68 19.16 8.48 4.48
N GLU A 69 19.31 8.61 3.17
CA GLU A 69 19.25 9.88 2.46
C GLU A 69 17.79 10.35 2.28
N TYR A 70 16.88 9.40 2.00
CA TYR A 70 15.49 9.70 1.65
C TYR A 70 14.48 9.27 2.70
N GLY A 71 14.87 8.44 3.66
CA GLY A 71 13.98 7.87 4.66
C GLY A 71 14.63 7.72 6.02
N ALA A 72 14.00 6.92 6.88
CA ALA A 72 14.47 6.73 8.25
C ALA A 72 15.68 5.79 8.38
N GLY A 73 16.09 5.09 7.32
CA GLY A 73 17.21 4.13 7.35
C GLY A 73 16.93 2.92 8.24
N LEU A 74 15.67 2.51 8.37
CA LEU A 74 15.28 1.33 9.15
C LEU A 74 15.49 0.05 8.34
N THR A 75 15.91 -1.02 9.00
CA THR A 75 15.86 -2.36 8.41
C THR A 75 14.39 -2.80 8.23
N ASN A 76 14.14 -3.83 7.41
CA ASN A 76 12.79 -4.38 7.28
C ASN A 76 12.28 -4.96 8.62
N VAL A 77 13.16 -5.54 9.44
CA VAL A 77 12.82 -6.01 10.79
C VAL A 77 12.39 -4.84 11.66
N ASP A 78 13.12 -3.73 11.66
CA ASP A 78 12.82 -2.55 12.47
C ASP A 78 11.55 -1.80 12.01
N TYR A 79 11.27 -1.81 10.70
CA TYR A 79 10.07 -1.19 10.14
C TYR A 79 8.80 -2.03 10.34
N ALA A 80 8.92 -3.35 10.47
CA ALA A 80 7.78 -4.25 10.54
C ALA A 80 6.73 -3.88 11.61
N PRO A 81 7.10 -3.63 12.89
CA PRO A 81 6.12 -3.25 13.90
C PRO A 81 5.50 -1.88 13.65
N LEU A 82 6.23 -0.94 13.06
CA LEU A 82 5.70 0.39 12.71
C LEU A 82 4.64 0.29 11.61
N ALA A 83 4.91 -0.51 10.57
CA ALA A 83 3.93 -0.78 9.52
C ALA A 83 2.70 -1.52 10.05
N GLU A 84 2.87 -2.43 11.02
CA GLU A 84 1.78 -3.12 11.70
C GLU A 84 0.88 -2.11 12.44
N ILE A 85 1.45 -1.20 13.23
CA ILE A 85 0.69 -0.14 13.93
C ILE A 85 -0.12 0.67 12.92
N THR A 86 0.48 1.12 11.82
CA THR A 86 -0.23 1.92 10.80
C THR A 86 -1.34 1.14 10.11
N GLY A 87 -1.29 -0.19 10.10
CA GLY A 87 -2.31 -1.07 9.49
C GLY A 87 -3.61 -1.15 10.28
N GLN A 88 -3.66 -0.66 11.52
CA GLN A 88 -4.87 -0.73 12.37
C GLN A 88 -6.01 0.17 11.88
N VAL A 89 -5.69 1.26 11.13
CA VAL A 89 -6.66 2.17 10.54
C VAL A 89 -6.31 2.37 9.07
N TRP A 90 -7.29 2.21 8.17
CA TRP A 90 -7.03 2.10 6.72
C TRP A 90 -6.38 3.33 6.09
N TRP A 91 -6.68 4.53 6.57
CA TRP A 91 -6.10 5.79 6.08
C TRP A 91 -4.81 6.21 6.82
N ALA A 92 -4.53 5.62 7.99
CA ALA A 92 -3.38 6.01 8.80
C ALA A 92 -2.00 5.88 8.11
N PRO A 93 -1.72 4.90 7.23
CA PRO A 93 -0.43 4.87 6.53
C PRO A 93 -0.13 6.15 5.75
N GLU A 94 -1.17 6.87 5.27
CA GLU A 94 -0.98 8.12 4.55
C GLU A 94 -0.54 9.28 5.46
N VAL A 95 -0.97 9.28 6.72
CA VAL A 95 -0.53 10.29 7.72
C VAL A 95 0.99 10.33 7.86
N PHE A 96 1.64 9.18 7.71
CA PHE A 96 3.10 9.01 7.86
C PHE A 96 3.84 8.97 6.51
N ASN A 97 3.16 9.28 5.39
CA ASN A 97 3.65 9.11 4.02
C ASN A 97 4.17 7.68 3.73
N CYS A 98 3.55 6.69 4.35
CA CYS A 98 3.88 5.27 4.21
C CYS A 98 2.82 4.48 3.44
N SER A 99 1.94 5.16 2.69
CA SER A 99 0.84 4.55 1.94
C SER A 99 1.29 4.05 0.56
N ALA A 100 0.73 2.94 0.12
CA ALA A 100 0.83 2.49 -1.27
C ALA A 100 -0.17 3.26 -2.15
N PRO A 101 0.13 3.48 -3.44
CA PRO A 101 1.27 2.98 -4.22
C PRO A 101 2.55 3.81 -4.09
N ASP A 102 2.51 4.97 -3.44
CA ASP A 102 3.62 5.93 -3.42
C ASP A 102 4.89 5.36 -2.83
N THR A 103 4.82 4.56 -1.77
CA THR A 103 6.00 3.93 -1.17
C THR A 103 6.81 3.16 -2.20
N GLY A 104 6.17 2.28 -2.99
CA GLY A 104 6.85 1.52 -4.03
C GLY A 104 7.32 2.39 -5.20
N ASN A 105 6.62 3.49 -5.51
CA ASN A 105 7.01 4.42 -6.57
C ASN A 105 8.21 5.26 -6.12
N MET A 106 8.25 5.70 -4.86
CA MET A 106 9.41 6.39 -4.28
C MET A 106 10.65 5.47 -4.22
N GLU A 107 10.49 4.19 -3.85
CA GLU A 107 11.58 3.21 -3.84
C GLU A 107 12.23 3.07 -5.22
N ILE A 108 11.45 2.91 -6.29
CA ILE A 108 12.02 2.77 -7.64
C ILE A 108 12.60 4.07 -8.18
N LEU A 109 12.04 5.23 -7.83
CA LEU A 109 12.65 6.52 -8.19
C LEU A 109 13.97 6.75 -7.45
N ALA A 110 14.06 6.38 -6.17
CA ALA A 110 15.29 6.46 -5.39
C ALA A 110 16.39 5.56 -5.98
N GLU A 111 16.04 4.31 -6.39
CA GLU A 111 17.01 3.32 -6.88
C GLU A 111 17.35 3.52 -8.36
N PHE A 112 16.39 3.83 -9.24
CA PHE A 112 16.56 3.81 -10.71
C PHE A 112 16.38 5.15 -11.39
N GLY A 113 15.87 6.17 -10.70
CA GLY A 113 15.65 7.50 -11.26
C GLY A 113 16.93 8.27 -11.50
N THR A 114 16.96 9.09 -12.56
CA THR A 114 18.03 10.09 -12.74
C THR A 114 17.89 11.20 -11.70
N GLN A 115 18.92 12.03 -11.55
CA GLN A 115 18.86 13.15 -10.59
C GLN A 115 17.71 14.11 -10.95
N GLU A 116 17.51 14.40 -12.23
CA GLU A 116 16.43 15.27 -12.71
C GLU A 116 15.05 14.67 -12.38
N GLN A 117 14.88 13.34 -12.55
CA GLN A 117 13.64 12.64 -12.18
C GLN A 117 13.42 12.65 -10.67
N LYS A 118 14.48 12.52 -9.88
CA LYS A 118 14.39 12.60 -8.40
C LYS A 118 14.02 14.00 -7.96
N ASP A 119 14.65 15.02 -8.50
CA ASP A 119 14.35 16.42 -8.16
C ASP A 119 12.92 16.80 -8.54
N GLN A 120 12.47 16.34 -9.71
CA GLN A 120 11.13 16.66 -10.21
C GLN A 120 10.00 15.89 -9.54
N TRP A 121 10.21 14.60 -9.21
CA TRP A 121 9.12 13.71 -8.79
C TRP A 121 9.33 13.08 -7.42
N LEU A 122 10.55 12.59 -7.11
CA LEU A 122 10.80 11.94 -5.81
C LEU A 122 10.73 12.95 -4.67
N SER A 123 11.35 14.12 -4.82
CA SER A 123 11.36 15.14 -3.76
C SER A 123 9.96 15.59 -3.36
N PRO A 124 9.03 15.97 -4.27
CA PRO A 124 7.67 16.31 -3.87
C PRO A 124 6.84 15.11 -3.37
N LEU A 125 7.14 13.87 -3.78
CA LEU A 125 6.53 12.67 -3.20
C LEU A 125 6.99 12.45 -1.77
N LEU A 126 8.29 12.57 -1.50
CA LEU A 126 8.87 12.47 -0.15
C LEU A 126 8.34 13.58 0.78
N ASN A 127 8.11 14.77 0.23
CA ASN A 127 7.45 15.85 0.96
C ASN A 127 5.94 15.61 1.17
N GLY A 128 5.31 14.66 0.44
CA GLY A 128 3.87 14.45 0.46
C GLY A 128 3.07 15.56 -0.22
N ASP A 129 3.72 16.41 -1.03
CA ASP A 129 3.09 17.52 -1.79
C ASP A 129 2.22 16.96 -2.93
N ILE A 130 2.62 15.83 -3.50
CA ILE A 130 1.92 15.13 -4.56
C ILE A 130 1.73 13.65 -4.22
N ARG A 131 0.83 13.00 -4.96
CA ARG A 131 0.65 11.55 -4.96
C ARG A 131 0.99 10.99 -6.33
N SER A 132 1.12 9.68 -6.41
CA SER A 132 1.46 8.94 -7.62
C SER A 132 0.58 7.72 -7.83
N CYS A 133 0.64 7.15 -9.03
CA CYS A 133 0.03 5.87 -9.32
C CYS A 133 0.96 4.97 -10.15
N PHE A 134 0.60 3.68 -10.25
CA PHE A 134 1.38 2.69 -10.99
C PHE A 134 0.46 1.92 -11.95
N ALA A 135 0.58 2.22 -13.24
CA ALA A 135 -0.26 1.67 -14.30
C ALA A 135 0.41 0.46 -14.95
N MET A 136 0.19 -0.73 -14.40
CA MET A 136 0.76 -1.98 -14.87
C MET A 136 -0.30 -2.91 -15.46
N THR A 137 -1.33 -3.26 -14.67
CA THR A 137 -2.32 -4.28 -15.03
C THR A 137 -3.27 -3.81 -16.14
N GLU A 138 -3.71 -4.74 -16.98
CA GLU A 138 -4.55 -4.50 -18.15
C GLU A 138 -5.79 -5.40 -18.13
N PRO A 139 -6.97 -4.90 -18.59
CA PRO A 139 -8.19 -5.70 -18.57
C PRO A 139 -8.18 -6.87 -19.57
N ASP A 140 -7.47 -6.70 -20.69
CA ASP A 140 -7.55 -7.61 -21.83
C ASP A 140 -6.54 -8.76 -21.80
N VAL A 141 -5.64 -8.77 -20.81
CA VAL A 141 -4.59 -9.80 -20.65
C VAL A 141 -4.47 -10.26 -19.21
N ALA A 142 -3.96 -11.49 -18.99
CA ALA A 142 -3.66 -12.02 -17.67
C ALA A 142 -2.42 -11.32 -17.09
N SER A 143 -2.61 -10.12 -16.52
CA SER A 143 -1.51 -9.23 -16.06
C SER A 143 -0.78 -9.72 -14.80
N SER A 144 -1.25 -10.77 -14.15
CA SER A 144 -0.48 -11.47 -13.10
C SER A 144 0.85 -12.03 -13.64
N ASP A 145 0.89 -12.36 -14.92
CA ASP A 145 2.10 -12.54 -15.69
C ASP A 145 2.45 -11.22 -16.40
N ALA A 146 3.39 -10.48 -15.84
CA ALA A 146 3.81 -9.18 -16.38
C ALA A 146 4.39 -9.26 -17.80
N THR A 147 4.74 -10.45 -18.30
CA THR A 147 5.20 -10.63 -19.68
C THR A 147 4.06 -10.56 -20.69
N ASN A 148 2.79 -10.67 -20.26
CA ASN A 148 1.60 -10.56 -21.09
C ASN A 148 1.14 -9.11 -21.34
N ILE A 149 1.74 -8.12 -20.70
CA ILE A 149 1.40 -6.70 -20.92
C ILE A 149 1.45 -6.40 -22.42
N SER A 150 0.40 -5.77 -22.93
CA SER A 150 0.19 -5.47 -24.36
C SER A 150 0.28 -3.98 -24.70
N SER A 151 0.10 -3.10 -23.73
CA SER A 151 0.25 -1.65 -23.90
C SER A 151 1.62 -1.30 -24.47
N SER A 152 1.65 -0.32 -25.38
CA SER A 152 2.85 0.02 -26.15
C SER A 152 3.48 1.33 -25.71
N ILE A 153 4.81 1.39 -25.84
CA ILE A 153 5.64 2.59 -25.71
C ILE A 153 6.49 2.66 -26.99
N VAL A 154 6.10 3.50 -27.94
CA VAL A 154 6.74 3.58 -29.27
C VAL A 154 7.63 4.80 -29.34
N SER A 155 8.89 4.62 -29.74
CA SER A 155 9.85 5.72 -29.94
C SER A 155 9.46 6.55 -31.17
N ASP A 156 9.35 7.87 -30.99
CA ASP A 156 9.12 8.86 -32.04
C ASP A 156 9.99 10.11 -31.82
N GLY A 157 11.05 10.24 -32.60
CA GLY A 157 12.04 11.32 -32.43
C GLY A 157 12.60 11.33 -31.00
N ASP A 158 12.46 12.44 -30.31
CA ASP A 158 12.89 12.63 -28.92
C ASP A 158 11.84 12.24 -27.88
N ASN A 159 10.71 11.68 -28.33
CA ASN A 159 9.59 11.32 -27.50
C ASN A 159 9.28 9.81 -27.54
N TYR A 160 8.44 9.39 -26.61
CA TYR A 160 7.65 8.16 -26.65
C TYR A 160 6.17 8.49 -26.88
N ILE A 161 5.51 7.68 -27.70
CA ILE A 161 4.06 7.64 -27.85
C ILE A 161 3.54 6.41 -27.12
N ILE A 162 2.64 6.63 -26.16
CA ILE A 162 2.10 5.60 -25.26
C ILE A 162 0.65 5.34 -25.64
N ASN A 163 0.31 4.06 -25.80
CA ASN A 163 -1.05 3.60 -26.02
C ASN A 163 -1.35 2.36 -25.18
N GLY A 164 -2.53 2.31 -24.58
CA GLY A 164 -2.98 1.15 -23.83
C GLY A 164 -4.10 1.45 -22.86
N ARG A 165 -4.69 0.39 -22.33
CA ARG A 165 -5.75 0.44 -21.35
C ARG A 165 -5.27 -0.23 -20.07
N LYS A 166 -5.37 0.48 -18.95
CA LYS A 166 -4.94 0.03 -17.63
C LYS A 166 -6.11 0.03 -16.66
N TRP A 167 -6.12 -0.87 -15.72
CA TRP A 167 -7.14 -0.92 -14.68
C TRP A 167 -6.55 -1.25 -13.31
N TRP A 168 -7.36 -1.09 -12.26
CA TRP A 168 -6.91 -1.26 -10.89
C TRP A 168 -5.68 -0.40 -10.58
N THR A 169 -5.63 0.78 -11.17
CA THR A 169 -4.53 1.73 -11.01
C THR A 169 -4.77 2.57 -9.77
N SER A 170 -4.40 1.99 -8.61
CA SER A 170 -4.62 2.61 -7.31
C SER A 170 -4.13 4.04 -7.27
N ASN A 171 -4.93 4.91 -6.65
CA ASN A 171 -4.62 6.33 -6.44
C ASN A 171 -4.64 7.21 -7.72
N ALA A 172 -4.90 6.66 -8.91
CA ALA A 172 -4.90 7.48 -10.13
C ALA A 172 -6.10 8.44 -10.22
N ILE A 173 -7.15 8.22 -9.43
CA ILE A 173 -8.31 9.12 -9.33
C ILE A 173 -8.08 10.24 -8.29
N ASN A 174 -7.04 10.16 -7.48
CA ASN A 174 -6.72 11.11 -6.43
C ASN A 174 -6.42 12.50 -7.03
N PRO A 175 -7.07 13.57 -6.57
CA PRO A 175 -6.80 14.93 -7.07
C PRO A 175 -5.33 15.39 -6.91
N ARG A 176 -4.62 14.78 -5.96
CA ARG A 176 -3.19 15.03 -5.70
C ARG A 176 -2.25 14.14 -6.51
N ALA A 177 -2.75 13.14 -7.25
CA ALA A 177 -1.93 12.32 -8.13
C ALA A 177 -1.43 13.15 -9.31
N LYS A 178 -0.12 13.38 -9.39
CA LYS A 178 0.51 14.19 -10.44
C LYS A 178 1.37 13.38 -11.39
N ILE A 179 1.75 12.17 -10.99
CA ILE A 179 2.64 11.32 -11.77
C ILE A 179 2.16 9.87 -11.80
N CYS A 180 2.13 9.29 -12.98
CA CYS A 180 1.90 7.88 -13.24
C CYS A 180 3.20 7.21 -13.67
N ILE A 181 3.52 6.07 -13.08
CA ILE A 181 4.53 5.16 -13.63
C ILE A 181 3.81 4.16 -14.50
N PHE A 182 3.98 4.32 -15.82
CA PHE A 182 3.36 3.47 -16.83
C PHE A 182 4.31 2.36 -17.25
N MET A 183 3.84 1.10 -17.26
CA MET A 183 4.57 -0.04 -17.77
C MET A 183 3.99 -0.51 -19.11
N GLY A 184 4.82 -0.59 -20.15
CA GLY A 184 4.43 -1.01 -21.49
C GLY A 184 5.58 -1.63 -22.27
N ILE A 185 5.30 -2.13 -23.48
CA ILE A 185 6.27 -2.76 -24.37
C ILE A 185 6.98 -1.69 -25.20
N THR A 186 8.31 -1.62 -25.08
CA THR A 186 9.17 -0.83 -25.97
C THR A 186 9.72 -1.65 -27.12
N ASN A 187 10.05 -2.93 -26.89
CA ASN A 187 10.56 -3.79 -27.96
C ASN A 187 9.96 -5.20 -27.90
N PRO A 188 8.93 -5.50 -28.72
CA PRO A 188 8.28 -6.81 -28.73
C PRO A 188 9.16 -7.96 -29.24
N LYS A 189 10.29 -7.67 -29.88
CA LYS A 189 11.22 -8.68 -30.40
C LYS A 189 12.22 -9.17 -29.35
N ASN A 190 12.35 -8.46 -28.25
CA ASN A 190 13.24 -8.84 -27.16
C ASN A 190 12.73 -10.10 -26.42
N PRO A 191 13.60 -10.79 -25.64
CA PRO A 191 13.16 -11.83 -24.71
C PRO A 191 12.07 -11.32 -23.74
N PRO A 192 11.16 -12.18 -23.26
CA PRO A 192 9.96 -11.76 -22.51
C PRO A 192 10.21 -10.80 -21.34
N HIS A 193 11.31 -10.95 -20.60
CA HIS A 193 11.64 -10.12 -19.44
C HIS A 193 12.37 -8.80 -19.77
N THR A 194 12.62 -8.52 -21.05
CA THR A 194 13.29 -7.30 -21.54
C THR A 194 12.47 -6.58 -22.60
N ARG A 195 11.19 -6.93 -22.77
CA ARG A 195 10.28 -6.26 -23.71
C ARG A 195 9.72 -4.97 -23.15
N GLN A 196 9.52 -4.92 -21.84
CA GLN A 196 8.82 -3.85 -21.15
C GLN A 196 9.80 -2.80 -20.62
N SER A 197 9.30 -1.57 -20.61
CA SER A 197 9.95 -0.43 -19.94
C SER A 197 8.96 0.24 -19.00
N GLN A 198 9.46 1.07 -18.11
CA GLN A 198 8.64 1.94 -17.28
C GLN A 198 8.93 3.40 -17.59
N VAL A 199 7.89 4.20 -17.73
CA VAL A 199 7.99 5.61 -18.13
C VAL A 199 7.16 6.47 -17.17
N LEU A 200 7.72 7.60 -16.78
CA LEU A 200 7.04 8.63 -16.00
C LEU A 200 6.08 9.40 -16.91
N VAL A 201 4.80 9.41 -16.56
CA VAL A 201 3.76 10.10 -17.32
C VAL A 201 3.04 11.07 -16.38
N PRO A 202 3.21 12.40 -16.55
CA PRO A 202 2.42 13.37 -15.80
C PRO A 202 0.92 13.13 -16.03
N MET A 203 0.12 13.19 -14.97
CA MET A 203 -1.31 12.84 -15.02
C MET A 203 -2.16 13.84 -15.82
N ASP A 204 -1.65 15.03 -16.07
CA ASP A 204 -2.26 16.10 -16.89
C ASP A 204 -1.83 16.05 -18.37
N THR A 205 -1.11 14.99 -18.78
CA THR A 205 -0.71 14.82 -20.19
C THR A 205 -1.93 14.51 -21.06
N ASP A 206 -2.04 15.19 -22.21
CA ASP A 206 -3.09 14.94 -23.18
C ASP A 206 -3.14 13.46 -23.62
N GLY A 207 -4.37 12.93 -23.76
CA GLY A 207 -4.60 11.54 -24.15
C GLY A 207 -4.78 10.57 -22.97
N ILE A 208 -4.69 11.03 -21.72
CA ILE A 208 -5.03 10.25 -20.53
C ILE A 208 -6.50 10.47 -20.18
N THR A 209 -7.26 9.39 -20.02
CA THR A 209 -8.66 9.45 -19.59
C THR A 209 -8.88 8.50 -18.42
N ILE A 210 -9.47 9.00 -17.33
CA ILE A 210 -10.04 8.16 -16.28
C ILE A 210 -11.39 7.68 -16.78
N VAL A 211 -11.52 6.37 -17.05
CA VAL A 211 -12.73 5.78 -17.65
C VAL A 211 -13.82 5.60 -16.59
N ARG A 212 -13.46 5.05 -15.45
CA ARG A 212 -14.35 4.81 -14.30
C ARG A 212 -13.58 4.40 -13.06
N PRO A 213 -14.10 4.61 -11.85
CA PRO A 213 -13.62 3.91 -10.66
C PRO A 213 -13.98 2.42 -10.78
N MET A 214 -13.13 1.56 -10.21
CA MET A 214 -13.40 0.13 -10.07
C MET A 214 -13.96 -0.12 -8.67
N HIS A 215 -15.05 -0.87 -8.59
CA HIS A 215 -15.69 -1.16 -7.30
C HIS A 215 -15.28 -2.53 -6.78
N VAL A 216 -15.03 -2.62 -5.49
CA VAL A 216 -14.83 -3.88 -4.77
C VAL A 216 -16.10 -4.17 -3.96
N TYR A 217 -16.82 -5.22 -4.31
CA TYR A 217 -18.13 -5.59 -3.71
C TYR A 217 -19.17 -4.45 -3.71
N GLY A 218 -19.10 -3.55 -4.69
CA GLY A 218 -20.01 -2.43 -4.82
C GLY A 218 -19.55 -1.13 -4.18
N TYR A 219 -18.43 -1.13 -3.48
CA TYR A 219 -17.81 0.06 -2.90
C TYR A 219 -16.63 0.53 -3.74
N ASP A 220 -16.50 1.85 -3.92
CA ASP A 220 -15.25 2.46 -4.34
C ASP A 220 -14.50 2.98 -3.12
N ASP A 221 -13.19 3.17 -3.27
CA ASP A 221 -12.33 3.65 -2.19
C ASP A 221 -12.13 5.17 -2.28
N GLY A 222 -13.08 5.89 -2.85
CA GLY A 222 -13.05 7.35 -2.96
C GLY A 222 -11.78 7.87 -3.61
N TYR A 223 -11.16 8.87 -2.96
CA TYR A 223 -9.93 9.48 -3.47
C TYR A 223 -8.72 8.52 -3.53
N THR A 224 -8.73 7.40 -2.80
CA THR A 224 -7.70 6.33 -2.88
C THR A 224 -8.04 5.26 -3.91
N GLY A 225 -9.15 5.41 -4.62
CA GLY A 225 -9.74 4.43 -5.50
C GLY A 225 -8.83 3.91 -6.62
N HIS A 226 -9.34 2.89 -7.30
CA HIS A 226 -8.59 2.08 -8.26
C HIS A 226 -9.22 2.22 -9.66
N PRO A 227 -9.03 3.34 -10.39
CA PRO A 227 -9.70 3.55 -11.65
C PRO A 227 -9.15 2.68 -12.79
N GLU A 228 -9.98 2.58 -13.81
CA GLU A 228 -9.60 2.20 -15.15
C GLU A 228 -9.16 3.43 -15.92
N LEU A 229 -8.01 3.34 -16.61
CA LEU A 229 -7.39 4.40 -17.40
C LEU A 229 -7.26 4.00 -18.87
N ASN A 230 -7.48 4.95 -19.75
CA ASN A 230 -7.13 4.83 -21.16
C ASN A 230 -5.99 5.81 -21.48
N PHE A 231 -4.98 5.32 -22.23
CA PHE A 231 -3.86 6.10 -22.75
C PHE A 231 -3.95 6.05 -24.28
N GLU A 232 -4.15 7.20 -24.91
CA GLU A 232 -4.41 7.31 -26.35
C GLU A 232 -3.47 8.35 -26.95
N ASN A 233 -2.43 7.88 -27.65
CA ASN A 233 -1.38 8.70 -28.24
C ASN A 233 -0.75 9.69 -27.23
N VAL A 234 -0.55 9.25 -25.99
CA VAL A 234 0.08 10.07 -24.94
C VAL A 234 1.55 10.25 -25.27
N VAL A 235 2.00 11.51 -25.37
CA VAL A 235 3.36 11.87 -25.77
C VAL A 235 4.15 12.32 -24.55
N VAL A 236 5.30 11.69 -24.30
CA VAL A 236 6.24 12.09 -23.24
C VAL A 236 7.69 12.08 -23.75
N PRO A 237 8.57 12.93 -23.21
CA PRO A 237 9.98 12.94 -23.55
C PRO A 237 10.66 11.58 -23.22
N LYS A 238 11.65 11.20 -24.03
CA LYS A 238 12.46 9.98 -23.77
C LYS A 238 13.21 10.01 -22.44
N SER A 239 13.49 11.19 -21.90
CA SER A 239 14.08 11.37 -20.59
C SER A 239 13.18 10.88 -19.44
N ASN A 240 11.89 10.64 -19.70
CA ASN A 240 10.96 10.11 -18.70
C ASN A 240 11.09 8.59 -18.48
N ILE A 241 11.92 7.88 -19.25
CA ILE A 241 12.16 6.45 -19.03
C ILE A 241 12.93 6.23 -17.71
N ILE A 242 12.50 5.24 -16.93
CA ILE A 242 13.16 4.89 -15.67
C ILE A 242 14.17 3.76 -15.94
N GLY A 243 15.44 3.97 -15.59
CA GLY A 243 16.49 2.96 -15.66
C GLY A 243 16.86 2.49 -17.07
N GLY A 244 16.15 2.95 -18.14
CA GLY A 244 16.40 2.61 -19.53
C GLY A 244 15.43 1.59 -20.15
N GLU A 245 15.48 1.46 -21.48
CA GLU A 245 14.64 0.52 -22.23
C GLU A 245 14.91 -0.94 -21.86
N GLY A 246 13.84 -1.73 -21.76
CA GLY A 246 13.90 -3.15 -21.41
C GLY A 246 14.07 -3.45 -19.93
N MET A 247 14.16 -2.44 -19.08
CA MET A 247 14.30 -2.59 -17.62
C MET A 247 12.97 -2.73 -16.89
N GLY A 248 11.83 -2.58 -17.57
CA GLY A 248 10.52 -2.51 -16.92
C GLY A 248 10.17 -3.70 -16.04
N PHE A 249 10.46 -4.92 -16.48
CA PHE A 249 10.22 -6.12 -15.67
C PHE A 249 11.10 -6.16 -14.42
N LYS A 250 12.41 -5.86 -14.56
CA LYS A 250 13.35 -5.82 -13.43
C LYS A 250 12.93 -4.80 -12.38
N ILE A 251 12.57 -3.59 -12.82
CA ILE A 251 12.12 -2.50 -11.94
C ILE A 251 10.79 -2.89 -11.25
N ALA A 252 9.84 -3.51 -11.98
CA ALA A 252 8.60 -4.01 -11.40
C ALA A 252 8.85 -5.05 -10.28
N GLN A 253 9.80 -5.97 -10.47
CA GLN A 253 10.16 -6.94 -9.44
C GLN A 253 10.85 -6.28 -8.23
N ALA A 254 11.71 -5.27 -8.45
CA ALA A 254 12.34 -4.51 -7.38
C ALA A 254 11.29 -3.78 -6.51
N ARG A 255 10.26 -3.20 -7.14
CA ARG A 255 9.12 -2.53 -6.48
C ARG A 255 8.21 -3.51 -5.72
N LEU A 256 7.84 -4.61 -6.37
CA LEU A 256 6.84 -5.55 -5.83
C LEU A 256 7.40 -6.41 -4.67
N GLY A 257 8.70 -6.59 -4.57
CA GLY A 257 9.32 -7.34 -3.47
C GLY A 257 9.07 -6.69 -2.10
N PRO A 258 9.58 -5.47 -1.85
CA PRO A 258 9.30 -4.71 -0.62
C PRO A 258 7.81 -4.43 -0.42
N GLY A 259 7.08 -4.07 -1.48
CA GLY A 259 5.65 -3.83 -1.40
C GLY A 259 4.87 -5.02 -0.82
N ARG A 260 5.25 -6.26 -1.14
CA ARG A 260 4.60 -7.46 -0.59
C ARG A 260 4.77 -7.58 0.91
N ILE A 261 5.97 -7.36 1.43
CA ILE A 261 6.22 -7.47 2.87
C ILE A 261 5.56 -6.34 3.64
N HIS A 262 5.61 -5.10 3.15
CA HIS A 262 4.93 -3.96 3.78
C HIS A 262 3.41 -4.15 3.85
N HIS A 263 2.78 -4.68 2.80
CA HIS A 263 1.36 -5.04 2.84
C HIS A 263 1.06 -6.12 3.88
N CYS A 264 1.91 -7.15 3.99
CA CYS A 264 1.72 -8.19 5.01
C CYS A 264 1.83 -7.62 6.42
N MET A 265 2.81 -6.74 6.68
CA MET A 265 2.94 -6.05 7.97
C MET A 265 1.67 -5.28 8.34
N ARG A 266 1.16 -4.43 7.44
CA ARG A 266 -0.10 -3.68 7.67
C ARG A 266 -1.31 -4.59 7.84
N THR A 267 -1.37 -5.70 7.08
CA THR A 267 -2.48 -6.66 7.21
C THR A 267 -2.52 -7.34 8.58
N ILE A 268 -1.36 -7.53 9.23
CA ILE A 268 -1.28 -8.02 10.60
C ILE A 268 -1.92 -6.98 11.56
N GLY A 269 -1.61 -5.71 11.39
CA GLY A 269 -2.24 -4.63 12.17
C GLY A 269 -3.76 -4.56 12.00
N MET A 270 -4.24 -4.74 10.78
CA MET A 270 -5.68 -4.86 10.50
C MET A 270 -6.31 -6.05 11.25
N ALA A 271 -5.64 -7.20 11.29
CA ALA A 271 -6.10 -8.36 12.03
C ALA A 271 -6.10 -8.12 13.55
N GLU A 272 -5.08 -7.41 14.09
CA GLU A 272 -5.03 -7.00 15.49
C GLU A 272 -6.22 -6.11 15.85
N ARG A 273 -6.51 -5.11 15.03
CA ARG A 273 -7.66 -4.21 15.25
C ARG A 273 -8.98 -5.00 15.22
N ALA A 274 -9.16 -5.91 14.26
CA ALA A 274 -10.34 -6.74 14.17
C ALA A 274 -10.51 -7.65 15.41
N LEU A 275 -9.42 -8.22 15.93
CA LEU A 275 -9.43 -9.01 17.16
C LEU A 275 -9.81 -8.16 18.37
N GLU A 276 -9.25 -6.96 18.49
CA GLU A 276 -9.58 -6.01 19.56
C GLU A 276 -11.07 -5.66 19.55
N LEU A 277 -11.62 -5.31 18.40
CA LEU A 277 -13.05 -5.00 18.24
C LEU A 277 -13.93 -6.20 18.55
N MET A 278 -13.54 -7.41 18.11
CA MET A 278 -14.23 -8.66 18.46
C MET A 278 -14.28 -8.88 19.98
N ILE A 279 -13.17 -8.66 20.68
CA ILE A 279 -13.09 -8.80 22.14
C ILE A 279 -13.98 -7.76 22.82
N LYS A 280 -13.89 -6.48 22.46
CA LYS A 280 -14.73 -5.40 23.00
C LYS A 280 -16.21 -5.71 22.80
N ARG A 281 -16.60 -6.14 21.60
CA ARG A 281 -17.98 -6.54 21.29
C ARG A 281 -18.44 -7.69 22.17
N SER A 282 -17.63 -8.73 22.29
CA SER A 282 -17.97 -9.94 23.04
C SER A 282 -18.14 -9.69 24.54
N LEU A 283 -17.38 -8.76 25.10
CA LEU A 283 -17.47 -8.36 26.51
C LEU A 283 -18.66 -7.44 26.81
N SER A 284 -19.14 -6.66 25.82
CA SER A 284 -20.21 -5.67 26.00
C SER A 284 -21.59 -6.20 25.63
N ARG A 285 -21.72 -7.22 24.77
CA ARG A 285 -23.01 -7.71 24.25
C ARG A 285 -23.50 -8.96 25.00
N GLU A 286 -24.76 -8.99 25.33
CA GLU A 286 -25.43 -10.14 25.95
C GLU A 286 -26.40 -10.81 24.96
N THR A 287 -26.40 -12.15 24.94
CA THR A 287 -27.33 -12.99 24.20
C THR A 287 -27.76 -14.18 25.07
N PHE A 288 -29.01 -14.54 25.04
CA PHE A 288 -29.54 -15.67 25.80
C PHE A 288 -29.19 -15.64 27.31
N GLY A 289 -29.13 -14.42 27.88
CA GLY A 289 -28.90 -14.21 29.32
C GLY A 289 -27.41 -14.28 29.76
N THR A 290 -26.47 -14.38 28.82
CA THR A 290 -25.02 -14.36 29.10
C THR A 290 -24.28 -13.43 28.11
N LYS A 291 -23.08 -13.04 28.47
CA LYS A 291 -22.22 -12.30 27.53
C LYS A 291 -21.79 -13.19 26.35
N ILE A 292 -21.60 -12.61 25.18
CA ILE A 292 -21.08 -13.33 24.00
C ILE A 292 -19.75 -13.99 24.35
N SER A 293 -18.88 -13.34 25.14
CA SER A 293 -17.60 -13.87 25.61
C SER A 293 -17.69 -15.16 26.43
N ASP A 294 -18.86 -15.48 26.99
CA ASP A 294 -19.04 -16.68 27.80
C ASP A 294 -19.35 -17.92 26.95
N HIS A 295 -19.64 -17.72 25.66
CA HIS A 295 -19.85 -18.84 24.72
C HIS A 295 -18.52 -19.44 24.27
N GLY A 296 -18.35 -20.76 24.45
CA GLY A 296 -17.11 -21.47 24.13
C GLY A 296 -16.66 -21.32 22.69
N VAL A 297 -17.59 -21.17 21.72
CA VAL A 297 -17.25 -20.92 20.31
C VAL A 297 -16.56 -19.56 20.12
N VAL A 298 -16.97 -18.53 20.85
CA VAL A 298 -16.37 -17.21 20.76
C VAL A 298 -14.98 -17.19 21.40
N GLN A 299 -14.82 -17.89 22.52
CA GLN A 299 -13.53 -18.11 23.17
C GLN A 299 -12.55 -18.83 22.24
N ASP A 300 -13.01 -19.87 21.51
CA ASP A 300 -12.21 -20.54 20.47
C ASP A 300 -11.84 -19.60 19.33
N TRP A 301 -12.75 -18.76 18.84
CA TRP A 301 -12.44 -17.76 17.81
C TRP A 301 -11.36 -16.79 18.25
N ILE A 302 -11.45 -16.25 19.48
CA ILE A 302 -10.46 -15.31 20.04
C ILE A 302 -9.09 -16.01 20.17
N ALA A 303 -9.05 -17.21 20.73
CA ALA A 303 -7.82 -17.96 20.92
C ALA A 303 -7.14 -18.29 19.59
N ARG A 304 -7.89 -18.80 18.60
CA ARG A 304 -7.36 -19.10 17.26
C ARG A 304 -6.92 -17.86 16.51
N SER A 305 -7.65 -16.75 16.65
CA SER A 305 -7.27 -15.47 16.05
C SER A 305 -5.93 -15.01 16.58
N ARG A 306 -5.71 -15.05 17.88
CA ARG A 306 -4.41 -14.70 18.50
C ARG A 306 -3.29 -15.60 17.96
N ILE A 307 -3.48 -16.90 17.91
CA ILE A 307 -2.49 -17.87 17.41
C ILE A 307 -2.14 -17.54 15.96
N LYS A 308 -3.15 -17.33 15.09
CA LYS A 308 -2.92 -17.03 13.67
C LYS A 308 -2.20 -15.70 13.44
N ILE A 309 -2.49 -14.68 14.23
CA ILE A 309 -1.78 -13.40 14.17
C ILE A 309 -0.30 -13.60 14.54
N GLU A 310 0.01 -14.34 15.61
CA GLU A 310 1.38 -14.61 16.02
C GLU A 310 2.15 -15.44 14.98
N GLU A 311 1.53 -16.46 14.40
CA GLU A 311 2.13 -17.25 13.31
C GLU A 311 2.44 -16.36 12.09
N ALA A 312 1.50 -15.50 11.69
CA ALA A 312 1.66 -14.57 10.58
C ALA A 312 2.77 -13.53 10.85
N ARG A 313 2.81 -12.97 12.06
CA ARG A 313 3.85 -12.01 12.50
C ARG A 313 5.23 -12.65 12.49
N LEU A 314 5.39 -13.83 13.07
CA LEU A 314 6.67 -14.53 13.10
C LEU A 314 7.17 -14.89 11.70
N LEU A 315 6.27 -15.33 10.80
CA LEU A 315 6.63 -15.62 9.41
C LEU A 315 7.06 -14.34 8.67
N THR A 316 6.39 -13.22 8.93
CA THR A 316 6.72 -11.91 8.35
C THR A 316 8.04 -11.39 8.87
N LEU A 317 8.31 -11.47 10.19
CA LEU A 317 9.60 -11.10 10.79
C LEU A 317 10.75 -11.98 10.28
N LYS A 318 10.52 -13.30 10.11
CA LYS A 318 11.50 -14.18 9.47
C LYS A 318 11.83 -13.69 8.05
N THR A 319 10.82 -13.33 7.29
CA THR A 319 11.00 -12.86 5.92
C THR A 319 11.75 -11.53 5.89
N ALA A 320 11.40 -10.59 6.77
CA ALA A 320 12.10 -9.32 6.95
C ALA A 320 13.59 -9.54 7.27
N TRP A 321 13.87 -10.41 8.26
CA TRP A 321 15.23 -10.77 8.63
C TRP A 321 16.03 -11.37 7.48
N LEU A 322 15.43 -12.24 6.67
CA LEU A 322 16.08 -12.81 5.49
C LEU A 322 16.39 -11.74 4.45
N ILE A 323 15.48 -10.81 4.19
CA ILE A 323 15.72 -9.71 3.25
C ILE A 323 16.92 -8.87 3.72
N ASP A 324 16.97 -8.54 5.00
CA ASP A 324 18.02 -7.69 5.58
C ASP A 324 19.39 -8.38 5.62
N ASN A 325 19.46 -9.70 5.83
CA ASN A 325 20.72 -10.42 6.08
C ASN A 325 21.24 -11.24 4.89
N VAL A 326 20.34 -11.72 3.99
CA VAL A 326 20.74 -12.56 2.85
C VAL A 326 20.25 -12.03 1.49
N GLY A 327 19.39 -11.02 1.49
CA GLY A 327 18.90 -10.34 0.30
C GLY A 327 17.60 -10.88 -0.28
N LYS A 328 16.95 -10.05 -1.09
CA LYS A 328 15.61 -10.29 -1.67
C LYS A 328 15.53 -11.56 -2.53
N GLU A 329 16.58 -11.85 -3.29
CA GLU A 329 16.61 -13.01 -4.19
C GLU A 329 16.59 -14.35 -3.42
N GLN A 330 17.29 -14.42 -2.31
CA GLN A 330 17.33 -15.60 -1.46
C GLN A 330 16.05 -15.75 -0.62
N ALA A 331 15.38 -14.64 -0.32
CA ALA A 331 14.15 -14.60 0.46
C ALA A 331 12.86 -14.76 -0.39
N LYS A 332 12.95 -15.00 -1.71
CA LYS A 332 11.80 -14.99 -2.62
C LYS A 332 10.70 -16.01 -2.28
N ILE A 333 11.06 -17.16 -1.70
CA ILE A 333 10.10 -18.17 -1.27
C ILE A 333 9.30 -17.63 -0.08
N GLU A 334 9.96 -17.08 0.92
CA GLU A 334 9.33 -16.52 2.11
C GLU A 334 8.49 -15.30 1.77
N ILE A 335 8.97 -14.42 0.87
CA ILE A 335 8.18 -13.27 0.34
C ILE A 335 6.88 -13.74 -0.33
N SER A 336 6.89 -14.90 -0.97
CA SER A 336 5.69 -15.50 -1.56
C SER A 336 4.81 -16.16 -0.50
N ALA A 337 5.41 -16.86 0.47
CA ALA A 337 4.70 -17.58 1.53
C ALA A 337 3.92 -16.63 2.46
N ILE A 338 4.50 -15.47 2.84
CA ILE A 338 3.79 -14.50 3.67
C ILE A 338 2.53 -13.97 3.00
N LYS A 339 2.53 -13.79 1.66
CA LYS A 339 1.35 -13.35 0.91
C LYS A 339 0.18 -14.31 1.03
N VAL A 340 0.43 -15.59 1.21
CA VAL A 340 -0.62 -16.60 1.44
C VAL A 340 -0.98 -16.64 2.92
N GLY A 341 0.00 -16.91 3.79
CA GLY A 341 -0.24 -17.17 5.21
C GLY A 341 -0.82 -15.99 5.97
N VAL A 342 -0.32 -14.77 5.72
CA VAL A 342 -0.83 -13.56 6.40
C VAL A 342 -2.27 -13.24 5.96
N ILE A 343 -2.57 -13.37 4.65
CA ILE A 343 -3.92 -13.09 4.14
C ILE A 343 -4.93 -14.11 4.68
N GLU A 344 -4.58 -15.41 4.73
CA GLU A 344 -5.43 -16.43 5.33
C GLU A 344 -5.68 -16.17 6.82
N ALA A 345 -4.64 -15.78 7.57
CA ALA A 345 -4.77 -15.42 8.98
C ALA A 345 -5.71 -14.22 9.18
N ALA A 346 -5.48 -13.12 8.46
CA ALA A 346 -6.30 -11.93 8.55
C ALA A 346 -7.75 -12.19 8.13
N SER A 347 -7.98 -12.91 7.04
CA SER A 347 -9.32 -13.29 6.58
C SER A 347 -10.08 -14.07 7.64
N TYR A 348 -9.41 -15.00 8.32
CA TYR A 348 -10.02 -15.74 9.44
C TYR A 348 -10.43 -14.80 10.57
N VAL A 349 -9.53 -13.93 11.01
CA VAL A 349 -9.78 -13.01 12.15
C VAL A 349 -10.92 -12.05 11.85
N ILE A 350 -10.90 -11.43 10.67
CA ILE A 350 -11.92 -10.48 10.21
C ILE A 350 -13.29 -11.20 10.10
N ASP A 351 -13.35 -12.40 9.50
CA ASP A 351 -14.59 -13.17 9.42
C ASP A 351 -15.17 -13.42 10.82
N LYS A 352 -14.35 -13.80 11.82
CA LYS A 352 -14.81 -14.03 13.17
C LYS A 352 -15.23 -12.76 13.89
N ALA A 353 -14.55 -11.65 13.64
CA ALA A 353 -14.95 -10.34 14.15
C ALA A 353 -16.32 -9.91 13.57
N ILE A 354 -16.53 -10.04 12.28
CA ILE A 354 -17.83 -9.79 11.61
C ILE A 354 -18.93 -10.66 12.24
N GLN A 355 -18.69 -11.97 12.44
CA GLN A 355 -19.65 -12.87 13.05
C GLN A 355 -20.03 -12.45 14.48
N ALA A 356 -19.05 -12.02 15.30
CA ALA A 356 -19.29 -11.56 16.66
C ALA A 356 -20.11 -10.26 16.71
N HIS A 357 -20.01 -9.41 15.71
CA HIS A 357 -20.82 -8.18 15.60
C HIS A 357 -22.23 -8.42 15.05
N GLY A 358 -22.46 -9.55 14.36
CA GLY A 358 -23.71 -9.85 13.67
C GLY A 358 -23.94 -8.91 12.48
N ALA A 359 -25.16 -8.45 12.25
CA ALA A 359 -25.47 -7.53 11.14
C ALA A 359 -24.67 -6.21 11.20
N MET A 360 -24.28 -5.76 12.38
CA MET A 360 -23.47 -4.57 12.57
C MET A 360 -22.07 -4.72 11.93
N GLY A 361 -21.50 -5.93 11.94
CA GLY A 361 -20.19 -6.19 11.34
C GLY A 361 -20.12 -6.14 9.80
N VAL A 362 -21.27 -5.94 9.13
CA VAL A 362 -21.36 -5.72 7.67
C VAL A 362 -22.04 -4.39 7.35
N SER A 363 -22.14 -3.49 8.32
CA SER A 363 -22.68 -2.13 8.18
C SER A 363 -21.55 -1.10 8.35
N GLN A 364 -21.88 0.17 8.08
CA GLN A 364 -20.96 1.29 8.28
C GLN A 364 -20.84 1.72 9.75
N ASP A 365 -21.48 1.02 10.68
CA ASP A 365 -21.47 1.36 12.12
C ASP A 365 -20.29 0.70 12.88
N THR A 366 -19.45 -0.07 12.17
CA THR A 366 -18.33 -0.79 12.80
C THR A 366 -17.13 -0.84 11.88
#